data_132464067622b4cfb1dda359a5b02844
#
_entry.id   132464067622b4cfb1dda359a5b02844
#
_cell.length_a   1.000
_cell.length_b   1.000
_cell.length_c   1.000
_cell.angle_alpha   90.00
_cell.angle_beta   90.00
_cell.angle_gamma   90.00
#
_symmetry.space_group_name_H-M   'P 1'
#
loop_
_entity.id
_entity.type
_entity.pdbx_description
1 polymer ?
#
loop_
_entity_poly.entity_id
_entity_poly.type
_entity_poly.pdbx_seq_one_letter_code
_entity_poly.pdbx_strand_id
1 'polypeptide(L)'
;MTRDTLKRQTLHIATGLVFGLLGFLACVQHFALTLPQKPPLADSFTDGLVVATGGQERINEGLRLIEQGASVRMLITGVGKGISKASLAMTFAKTPRQKAIFACCVELDATAADTKGNAVAARKWAEFHQLSSLSLVTANYHMPRALLYFQRMMPDIAITPLPVTPPDLQAIRWYADWPTAKLLMREYAKYILVRLFSLSAGD
;
A
#
# COMPACT_ATOMS: atom_id res chain seq x y z
N MET A 1 -50.43 0.18 14.33
CA MET A 1 -49.63 0.20 13.11
C MET A 1 -50.17 -0.85 12.17
N THR A 2 -50.70 -0.44 11.01
CA THR A 2 -51.38 -1.37 10.10
C THR A 2 -50.37 -2.23 9.35
N ARG A 3 -50.80 -3.44 8.94
CA ARG A 3 -49.94 -4.40 8.19
C ARG A 3 -49.35 -3.80 6.91
N ASP A 4 -50.05 -2.82 6.32
CA ASP A 4 -49.64 -2.15 5.08
C ASP A 4 -48.56 -1.06 5.32
N THR A 5 -48.61 -0.38 6.45
CA THR A 5 -47.53 0.56 6.84
C THR A 5 -46.22 -0.19 7.09
N LEU A 6 -46.31 -1.37 7.74
CA LEU A 6 -45.12 -2.20 7.97
C LEU A 6 -44.48 -2.71 6.64
N LYS A 7 -45.32 -3.17 5.71
CA LYS A 7 -44.83 -3.60 4.37
C LYS A 7 -44.18 -2.46 3.59
N ARG A 8 -44.76 -1.26 3.61
CA ARG A 8 -44.16 -0.10 2.93
C ARG A 8 -42.83 0.29 3.56
N GLN A 9 -42.70 0.31 4.90
CA GLN A 9 -41.44 0.60 5.57
C GLN A 9 -40.36 -0.44 5.25
N THR A 10 -40.67 -1.74 5.26
CA THR A 10 -39.73 -2.79 4.86
C THR A 10 -39.29 -2.66 3.41
N LEU A 11 -40.19 -2.30 2.52
CA LEU A 11 -39.87 -2.07 1.10
C LEU A 11 -38.91 -0.90 0.93
N HIS A 12 -39.17 0.23 1.60
CA HIS A 12 -38.27 1.41 1.53
C HIS A 12 -36.89 1.12 2.11
N ILE A 13 -36.80 0.37 3.22
CA ILE A 13 -35.53 -0.04 3.81
C ILE A 13 -34.78 -0.97 2.83
N ALA A 14 -35.46 -1.98 2.28
CA ALA A 14 -34.85 -2.90 1.31
C ALA A 14 -34.36 -2.15 0.07
N THR A 15 -35.15 -1.22 -0.47
CA THR A 15 -34.76 -0.38 -1.60
C THR A 15 -33.53 0.47 -1.25
N GLY A 16 -33.50 1.10 -0.10
CA GLY A 16 -32.36 1.88 0.37
C GLY A 16 -31.07 1.05 0.50
N LEU A 17 -31.17 -0.18 1.03
CA LEU A 17 -30.04 -1.09 1.14
C LEU A 17 -29.51 -1.52 -0.24
N VAL A 18 -30.40 -1.79 -1.20
CA VAL A 18 -30.01 -2.16 -2.58
C VAL A 18 -29.26 -0.99 -3.24
N PHE A 19 -29.80 0.25 -3.16
CA PHE A 19 -29.11 1.42 -3.72
C PHE A 19 -27.78 1.70 -3.03
N GLY A 20 -27.71 1.54 -1.70
CA GLY A 20 -26.47 1.66 -0.95
C GLY A 20 -25.41 0.65 -1.39
N LEU A 21 -25.81 -0.61 -1.58
CA LEU A 21 -24.93 -1.67 -2.10
C LEU A 21 -24.45 -1.37 -3.52
N LEU A 22 -25.36 -1.00 -4.41
CA LEU A 22 -24.99 -0.65 -5.80
C LEU A 22 -24.04 0.54 -5.84
N GLY A 23 -24.29 1.57 -5.03
CA GLY A 23 -23.38 2.72 -4.88
C GLY A 23 -21.99 2.31 -4.38
N PHE A 24 -21.93 1.45 -3.37
CA PHE A 24 -20.66 0.92 -2.87
C PHE A 24 -19.89 0.13 -3.94
N LEU A 25 -20.58 -0.77 -4.67
CA LEU A 25 -19.96 -1.54 -5.74
C LEU A 25 -19.45 -0.64 -6.89
N ALA A 26 -20.21 0.40 -7.24
CA ALA A 26 -19.78 1.38 -8.22
C ALA A 26 -18.50 2.15 -7.75
N CYS A 27 -18.42 2.49 -6.48
CA CYS A 27 -17.24 3.10 -5.88
C CYS A 27 -16.03 2.14 -5.88
N VAL A 28 -16.23 0.86 -5.57
CA VAL A 28 -15.16 -0.16 -5.66
C VAL A 28 -14.71 -0.35 -7.11
N GLN A 29 -15.64 -0.35 -8.07
CA GLN A 29 -15.31 -0.40 -9.50
C GLN A 29 -14.45 0.81 -9.91
N HIS A 30 -14.85 2.01 -9.52
CA HIS A 30 -14.06 3.23 -9.79
C HIS A 30 -12.67 3.12 -9.16
N PHE A 31 -12.57 2.69 -7.90
CA PHE A 31 -11.30 2.45 -7.22
C PHE A 31 -10.42 1.47 -7.98
N ALA A 32 -10.98 0.34 -8.42
CA ALA A 32 -10.26 -0.67 -9.19
C ALA A 32 -9.71 -0.15 -10.53
N LEU A 33 -10.48 0.70 -11.22
CA LEU A 33 -10.08 1.32 -12.49
C LEU A 33 -9.02 2.42 -12.32
N THR A 34 -8.98 3.07 -11.16
CA THR A 34 -8.06 4.16 -10.85
C THR A 34 -6.82 3.71 -10.07
N LEU A 35 -6.61 2.41 -9.88
CA LEU A 35 -5.42 1.90 -9.21
C LEU A 35 -4.16 2.39 -9.93
N PRO A 36 -3.18 2.91 -9.19
CA PRO A 36 -1.98 3.46 -9.79
C PRO A 36 -1.22 2.35 -10.53
N GLN A 37 -0.77 2.69 -11.73
CA GLN A 37 0.08 1.85 -12.55
C GLN A 37 1.54 2.26 -12.33
N LYS A 38 2.45 1.32 -12.60
CA LYS A 38 3.88 1.59 -12.50
C LYS A 38 4.26 2.67 -13.50
N PRO A 39 4.84 3.80 -13.04
CA PRO A 39 5.32 4.81 -13.97
C PRO A 39 6.48 4.24 -14.81
N PRO A 40 6.71 4.76 -16.04
CA PRO A 40 7.97 4.52 -16.73
C PRO A 40 9.12 4.83 -15.78
N LEU A 41 10.17 4.03 -15.82
CA LEU A 41 11.41 4.30 -15.08
C LEU A 41 12.09 5.51 -15.71
N ALA A 42 11.60 6.67 -15.42
CA ALA A 42 12.22 7.93 -15.79
C ALA A 42 12.83 8.53 -14.52
N ASP A 43 14.15 8.64 -14.49
CA ASP A 43 14.99 9.61 -13.77
C ASP A 43 14.63 10.01 -12.30
N SER A 44 13.84 9.25 -11.59
CA SER A 44 13.52 9.56 -10.20
C SER A 44 14.47 8.85 -9.24
N PHE A 45 15.71 9.35 -9.17
CA PHE A 45 16.56 9.07 -8.02
C PHE A 45 15.91 9.69 -6.78
N THR A 46 15.78 8.89 -5.72
CA THR A 46 15.35 9.36 -4.40
C THR A 46 16.41 8.99 -3.35
N ASP A 47 16.48 9.77 -2.27
CA ASP A 47 17.48 9.55 -1.22
C ASP A 47 17.29 8.19 -0.54
N GLY A 48 16.05 7.71 -0.45
CA GLY A 48 15.70 6.42 0.15
C GLY A 48 14.59 5.69 -0.56
N LEU A 49 14.59 4.36 -0.45
CA LEU A 49 13.55 3.46 -0.93
C LEU A 49 12.88 2.78 0.26
N VAL A 50 11.57 2.86 0.36
CA VAL A 50 10.80 2.17 1.39
C VAL A 50 9.94 1.09 0.75
N VAL A 51 10.14 -0.16 1.19
CA VAL A 51 9.32 -1.31 0.79
C VAL A 51 8.37 -1.65 1.94
N ALA A 52 7.08 -1.38 1.76
CA ALA A 52 6.06 -1.82 2.71
C ALA A 52 5.70 -3.29 2.43
N THR A 53 6.04 -4.19 3.36
CA THR A 53 5.89 -5.65 3.20
C THR A 53 4.44 -6.11 3.03
N GLY A 54 4.27 -7.39 2.67
CA GLY A 54 2.98 -8.06 2.46
C GLY A 54 2.88 -8.82 1.13
N GLY A 55 4.00 -8.95 0.40
CA GLY A 55 4.12 -9.74 -0.83
C GLY A 55 5.57 -9.79 -1.28
N GLN A 56 5.99 -10.94 -1.84
CA GLN A 56 7.38 -11.16 -2.28
C GLN A 56 7.76 -10.21 -3.43
N GLU A 57 6.81 -9.89 -4.29
CA GLU A 57 6.99 -9.03 -5.47
C GLU A 57 7.53 -7.66 -5.10
N ARG A 58 7.13 -7.13 -3.94
CA ARG A 58 7.54 -5.80 -3.47
C ARG A 58 9.02 -5.75 -3.10
N ILE A 59 9.53 -6.80 -2.42
CA ILE A 59 10.95 -6.90 -2.06
C ILE A 59 11.80 -7.09 -3.31
N ASN A 60 11.35 -7.96 -4.23
CA ASN A 60 12.03 -8.17 -5.52
C ASN A 60 12.10 -6.86 -6.33
N GLU A 61 11.01 -6.10 -6.35
CA GLU A 61 10.98 -4.80 -7.03
C GLU A 61 11.89 -3.79 -6.35
N GLY A 62 11.90 -3.72 -5.02
CA GLY A 62 12.82 -2.87 -4.26
C GLY A 62 14.28 -3.17 -4.59
N LEU A 63 14.67 -4.45 -4.62
CA LEU A 63 16.02 -4.87 -5.00
C LEU A 63 16.36 -4.48 -6.43
N ARG A 64 15.44 -4.69 -7.38
CA ARG A 64 15.62 -4.31 -8.77
C ARG A 64 15.86 -2.80 -8.92
N LEU A 65 15.10 -1.99 -8.18
CA LEU A 65 15.22 -0.52 -8.20
C LEU A 65 16.58 -0.04 -7.64
N ILE A 66 17.04 -0.62 -6.53
CA ILE A 66 18.38 -0.33 -6.00
C ILE A 66 19.47 -0.76 -6.98
N GLU A 67 19.35 -1.93 -7.61
CA GLU A 67 20.30 -2.38 -8.64
C GLU A 67 20.38 -1.42 -9.84
N GLN A 68 19.28 -0.77 -10.17
CA GLN A 68 19.19 0.23 -11.24
C GLN A 68 19.59 1.64 -10.79
N GLY A 69 19.99 1.81 -9.53
CA GLY A 69 20.44 3.09 -9.02
C GLY A 69 19.32 4.07 -8.67
N ALA A 70 18.07 3.62 -8.51
CA ALA A 70 16.96 4.48 -8.12
C ALA A 70 17.10 5.05 -6.69
N SER A 71 17.91 4.41 -5.84
CA SER A 71 18.28 4.90 -4.51
C SER A 71 19.55 4.20 -4.02
N VAL A 72 20.19 4.76 -2.99
CA VAL A 72 21.39 4.17 -2.38
C VAL A 72 21.11 3.34 -1.13
N ARG A 73 19.91 3.43 -0.56
CA ARG A 73 19.51 2.70 0.65
C ARG A 73 18.03 2.30 0.63
N MET A 74 17.70 1.23 1.32
CA MET A 74 16.36 0.66 1.35
C MET A 74 15.95 0.28 2.77
N LEU A 75 14.77 0.72 3.18
CA LEU A 75 14.07 0.22 4.36
C LEU A 75 13.01 -0.80 3.93
N ILE A 76 13.04 -1.99 4.51
CA ILE A 76 11.93 -2.95 4.42
C ILE A 76 11.16 -2.87 5.75
N THR A 77 9.95 -2.32 5.72
CA THR A 77 9.14 -2.09 6.92
C THR A 77 7.99 -3.10 7.05
N GLY A 78 7.58 -3.38 8.28
CA GLY A 78 6.52 -4.33 8.58
C GLY A 78 6.94 -5.78 8.39
N VAL A 79 8.22 -6.10 8.54
CA VAL A 79 8.67 -7.49 8.55
C VAL A 79 8.17 -8.18 9.82
N GLY A 80 7.71 -9.43 9.70
CA GLY A 80 7.23 -10.20 10.84
C GLY A 80 8.28 -10.33 11.95
N LYS A 81 7.84 -10.44 13.19
CA LYS A 81 8.73 -10.67 14.33
C LYS A 81 9.58 -11.93 14.09
N GLY A 82 10.87 -11.86 14.37
CA GLY A 82 11.81 -12.96 14.17
C GLY A 82 12.39 -13.07 12.76
N ILE A 83 11.94 -12.26 11.81
CA ILE A 83 12.54 -12.19 10.48
C ILE A 83 13.86 -11.42 10.56
N SER A 84 14.95 -12.08 10.18
CA SER A 84 16.28 -11.45 10.14
C SER A 84 16.65 -10.96 8.74
N LYS A 85 17.58 -10.01 8.68
CA LYS A 85 18.18 -9.53 7.42
C LYS A 85 18.83 -10.69 6.65
N ALA A 86 19.48 -11.62 7.37
CA ALA A 86 20.11 -12.78 6.77
C ALA A 86 19.08 -13.73 6.13
N SER A 87 17.93 -13.99 6.80
CA SER A 87 16.88 -14.85 6.24
C SER A 87 16.24 -14.23 4.98
N LEU A 88 16.01 -12.90 4.98
CA LEU A 88 15.54 -12.22 3.78
C LEU A 88 16.57 -12.25 2.65
N ALA A 89 17.86 -12.02 2.97
CA ALA A 89 18.92 -12.11 1.97
C ALA A 89 19.01 -13.53 1.34
N MET A 90 18.90 -14.59 2.13
CA MET A 90 18.85 -15.96 1.61
C MET A 90 17.66 -16.20 0.66
N THR A 91 16.52 -15.61 0.99
CA THR A 91 15.28 -15.78 0.20
C THR A 91 15.32 -14.97 -1.09
N PHE A 92 15.74 -13.70 -1.03
CA PHE A 92 15.56 -12.73 -2.10
C PHE A 92 16.83 -12.39 -2.88
N ALA A 93 18.02 -12.46 -2.26
CA ALA A 93 19.27 -12.11 -2.93
C ALA A 93 19.81 -13.29 -3.77
N LYS A 94 19.47 -13.32 -5.06
CA LYS A 94 19.84 -14.38 -5.98
C LYS A 94 21.21 -14.18 -6.63
N THR A 95 21.68 -12.93 -6.70
CA THR A 95 22.95 -12.56 -7.32
C THR A 95 23.97 -12.08 -6.30
N PRO A 96 25.27 -12.13 -6.58
CA PRO A 96 26.30 -11.53 -5.73
C PRO A 96 26.05 -10.04 -5.46
N ARG A 97 25.56 -9.31 -6.47
CA ARG A 97 25.22 -7.89 -6.35
C ARG A 97 24.07 -7.66 -5.37
N GLN A 98 23.00 -8.47 -5.43
CA GLN A 98 21.89 -8.39 -4.48
C GLN A 98 22.32 -8.73 -3.04
N LYS A 99 23.21 -9.70 -2.87
CA LYS A 99 23.81 -10.03 -1.56
C LYS A 99 24.59 -8.84 -0.99
N ALA A 100 25.40 -8.18 -1.84
CA ALA A 100 26.12 -6.98 -1.45
C ALA A 100 25.16 -5.84 -1.05
N ILE A 101 24.07 -5.62 -1.81
CA ILE A 101 23.01 -4.65 -1.49
C ILE A 101 22.37 -4.96 -0.13
N PHE A 102 22.02 -6.20 0.13
CA PHE A 102 21.50 -6.59 1.45
C PHE A 102 22.49 -6.30 2.56
N ALA A 103 23.76 -6.53 2.34
CA ALA A 103 24.80 -6.29 3.36
C ALA A 103 24.94 -4.81 3.70
N CYS A 104 25.14 -3.95 2.68
CA CYS A 104 25.43 -2.53 2.87
C CYS A 104 24.23 -1.65 3.15
N CYS A 105 23.11 -1.93 2.43
CA CYS A 105 22.22 -0.84 2.08
C CYS A 105 20.75 -1.13 2.43
N VAL A 106 20.43 -2.31 2.97
CA VAL A 106 19.09 -2.71 3.43
C VAL A 106 19.01 -2.65 4.94
N GLU A 107 17.98 -1.97 5.43
CA GLU A 107 17.57 -1.94 6.83
C GLU A 107 16.18 -2.55 7.00
N LEU A 108 15.88 -3.07 8.18
CA LEU A 108 14.61 -3.72 8.48
C LEU A 108 13.91 -3.03 9.63
N ASP A 109 12.59 -2.86 9.49
CA ASP A 109 11.73 -2.53 10.61
C ASP A 109 10.75 -3.68 10.89
N ALA A 110 10.83 -4.24 12.11
CA ALA A 110 9.97 -5.29 12.62
C ALA A 110 8.96 -4.78 13.65
N THR A 111 8.87 -3.47 13.87
CA THR A 111 7.98 -2.86 14.87
C THR A 111 6.62 -2.51 14.32
N ALA A 112 6.54 -2.21 13.04
CA ALA A 112 5.31 -1.85 12.37
C ALA A 112 4.36 -3.06 12.25
N ALA A 113 3.16 -2.92 12.82
CA ALA A 113 2.11 -3.93 12.77
C ALA A 113 1.04 -3.62 11.70
N ASP A 114 1.00 -2.40 11.20
CA ASP A 114 0.01 -1.91 10.25
C ASP A 114 0.58 -0.82 9.33
N THR A 115 -0.24 -0.27 8.44
CA THR A 115 0.19 0.76 7.47
C THR A 115 0.58 2.08 8.12
N LYS A 116 -0.07 2.45 9.23
CA LYS A 116 0.32 3.63 10.00
C LYS A 116 1.69 3.42 10.64
N GLY A 117 1.91 2.24 11.23
CA GLY A 117 3.21 1.85 11.78
C GLY A 117 4.31 1.87 10.73
N ASN A 118 4.04 1.38 9.51
CA ASN A 118 5.00 1.46 8.39
C ASN A 118 5.40 2.91 8.08
N ALA A 119 4.45 3.84 8.06
CA ALA A 119 4.74 5.25 7.82
C ALA A 119 5.54 5.90 8.96
N VAL A 120 5.24 5.53 10.23
CA VAL A 120 6.00 5.99 11.40
C VAL A 120 7.43 5.46 11.38
N ALA A 121 7.64 4.19 11.04
CA ALA A 121 8.96 3.60 10.92
C ALA A 121 9.77 4.27 9.79
N ALA A 122 9.13 4.49 8.63
CA ALA A 122 9.74 5.18 7.51
C ALA A 122 10.14 6.63 7.85
N ARG A 123 9.30 7.36 8.59
CA ARG A 123 9.61 8.72 9.07
C ARG A 123 10.87 8.72 9.94
N LYS A 124 10.91 7.86 10.97
CA LYS A 124 12.08 7.77 11.86
C LYS A 124 13.35 7.44 11.10
N TRP A 125 13.26 6.52 10.14
CA TRP A 125 14.37 6.15 9.29
C TRP A 125 14.82 7.29 8.39
N ALA A 126 13.87 8.02 7.79
CA ALA A 126 14.18 9.19 6.96
C ALA A 126 14.83 10.31 7.76
N GLU A 127 14.33 10.60 8.96
CA GLU A 127 14.92 11.58 9.89
C GLU A 127 16.34 11.18 10.30
N PHE A 128 16.56 9.91 10.67
CA PHE A 128 17.88 9.39 11.06
C PHE A 128 18.93 9.54 9.95
N HIS A 129 18.51 9.31 8.70
CA HIS A 129 19.39 9.42 7.53
C HIS A 129 19.32 10.78 6.82
N GLN A 130 18.58 11.74 7.35
CA GLN A 130 18.42 13.10 6.80
C GLN A 130 17.94 13.10 5.34
N LEU A 131 16.93 12.23 5.01
CA LEU A 131 16.42 12.09 3.66
C LEU A 131 15.35 13.14 3.37
N SER A 132 15.38 13.70 2.17
CA SER A 132 14.40 14.68 1.66
C SER A 132 13.42 14.09 0.65
N SER A 133 13.73 12.93 0.12
CA SER A 133 12.92 12.24 -0.87
C SER A 133 12.90 10.72 -0.66
N LEU A 134 11.72 10.10 -0.84
CA LEU A 134 11.51 8.66 -0.69
C LEU A 134 10.74 8.08 -1.86
N SER A 135 11.17 6.93 -2.36
CA SER A 135 10.34 6.07 -3.19
C SER A 135 9.58 5.07 -2.31
N LEU A 136 8.27 4.98 -2.47
CA LEU A 136 7.42 4.02 -1.74
C LEU A 136 7.02 2.87 -2.66
N VAL A 137 7.49 1.67 -2.35
CA VAL A 137 7.14 0.42 -3.05
C VAL A 137 6.11 -0.35 -2.25
N THR A 138 4.94 -0.55 -2.84
CA THR A 138 3.88 -1.41 -2.29
C THR A 138 2.93 -1.87 -3.40
N ALA A 139 1.98 -2.77 -3.09
CA ALA A 139 1.02 -3.19 -4.10
C ALA A 139 0.13 -2.04 -4.56
N ASN A 140 -0.23 -2.04 -5.84
CA ASN A 140 -1.04 -0.98 -6.45
C ASN A 140 -2.39 -0.78 -5.73
N TYR A 141 -3.08 -1.87 -5.31
CA TYR A 141 -4.33 -1.79 -4.55
C TYR A 141 -4.14 -1.20 -3.14
N HIS A 142 -2.94 -1.31 -2.59
CA HIS A 142 -2.59 -0.79 -1.27
C HIS A 142 -2.05 0.65 -1.32
N MET A 143 -1.49 1.06 -2.45
CA MET A 143 -0.81 2.34 -2.63
C MET A 143 -1.66 3.56 -2.24
N PRO A 144 -2.95 3.67 -2.63
CA PRO A 144 -3.75 4.83 -2.25
C PRO A 144 -3.83 5.05 -0.74
N ARG A 145 -4.00 3.97 0.04
CA ARG A 145 -4.07 4.03 1.50
C ARG A 145 -2.70 4.27 2.13
N ALA A 146 -1.65 3.66 1.60
CA ALA A 146 -0.29 3.86 2.08
C ALA A 146 0.14 5.32 1.91
N LEU A 147 -0.09 5.92 0.74
CA LEU A 147 0.23 7.32 0.48
C LEU A 147 -0.42 8.28 1.46
N LEU A 148 -1.69 8.07 1.84
CA LEU A 148 -2.36 8.92 2.84
C LEU A 148 -1.60 8.94 4.18
N TYR A 149 -1.13 7.78 4.65
CA TYR A 149 -0.36 7.71 5.89
C TYR A 149 1.04 8.32 5.73
N PHE A 150 1.72 8.00 4.63
CA PHE A 150 3.09 8.46 4.41
C PHE A 150 3.17 9.97 4.23
N GLN A 151 2.32 10.56 3.39
CA GLN A 151 2.26 12.01 3.18
C GLN A 151 1.89 12.76 4.45
N ARG A 152 1.01 12.18 5.27
CA ARG A 152 0.60 12.78 6.54
C ARG A 152 1.71 12.74 7.59
N MET A 153 2.45 11.62 7.66
CA MET A 153 3.56 11.49 8.60
C MET A 153 4.80 12.27 8.17
N MET A 154 4.95 12.53 6.88
CA MET A 154 6.14 13.14 6.28
C MET A 154 5.73 14.23 5.27
N PRO A 155 5.08 15.32 5.71
CA PRO A 155 4.63 16.40 4.81
C PRO A 155 5.79 17.12 4.12
N ASP A 156 6.98 17.11 4.73
CA ASP A 156 8.19 17.79 4.25
C ASP A 156 9.09 16.89 3.39
N ILE A 157 8.73 15.62 3.19
CA ILE A 157 9.48 14.65 2.39
C ILE A 157 8.75 14.37 1.09
N ALA A 158 9.42 14.53 -0.04
CA ALA A 158 8.86 14.17 -1.34
C ALA A 158 8.71 12.65 -1.46
N ILE A 159 7.49 12.16 -1.71
CA ILE A 159 7.19 10.72 -1.79
C ILE A 159 6.80 10.37 -3.21
N THR A 160 7.60 9.52 -3.87
CA THR A 160 7.35 8.97 -5.19
C THR A 160 6.72 7.58 -5.07
N PRO A 161 5.46 7.39 -5.52
CA PRO A 161 4.83 6.07 -5.47
C PRO A 161 5.36 5.16 -6.58
N LEU A 162 5.78 3.96 -6.21
CA LEU A 162 6.20 2.90 -7.12
C LEU A 162 5.34 1.65 -6.89
N PRO A 163 4.14 1.61 -7.48
CA PRO A 163 3.20 0.52 -7.29
C PRO A 163 3.66 -0.76 -7.98
N VAL A 164 3.48 -1.89 -7.29
CA VAL A 164 3.67 -3.23 -7.81
C VAL A 164 2.30 -3.87 -8.04
N THR A 165 2.05 -4.34 -9.25
CA THR A 165 0.82 -5.08 -9.55
C THR A 165 1.09 -6.57 -9.34
N PRO A 166 0.42 -7.24 -8.38
CA PRO A 166 0.54 -8.68 -8.23
C PRO A 166 0.09 -9.40 -9.51
N PRO A 167 0.77 -10.48 -9.93
CA PRO A 167 0.49 -11.16 -11.19
C PRO A 167 -0.95 -11.73 -11.27
N ASP A 168 -1.50 -12.15 -10.14
CA ASP A 168 -2.83 -12.74 -10.06
C ASP A 168 -3.95 -11.69 -9.88
N LEU A 169 -3.62 -10.41 -9.78
CA LEU A 169 -4.61 -9.36 -9.56
C LEU A 169 -5.32 -8.96 -10.85
N GLN A 170 -6.56 -9.37 -11.02
CA GLN A 170 -7.43 -8.97 -12.14
C GLN A 170 -8.33 -7.78 -11.73
N ALA A 171 -7.72 -6.62 -11.48
CA ALA A 171 -8.42 -5.45 -10.93
C ALA A 171 -9.61 -5.00 -11.78
N ILE A 172 -9.51 -5.02 -13.12
CA ILE A 172 -10.59 -4.61 -14.04
C ILE A 172 -11.81 -5.55 -13.96
N ARG A 173 -11.59 -6.83 -13.75
CA ARG A 173 -12.62 -7.87 -13.64
C ARG A 173 -12.71 -8.43 -12.22
N TRP A 174 -12.46 -7.59 -11.21
CA TRP A 174 -12.38 -7.97 -9.80
C TRP A 174 -13.60 -8.79 -9.33
N TYR A 175 -14.77 -8.53 -9.86
CA TYR A 175 -16.03 -9.22 -9.55
C TYR A 175 -16.08 -10.67 -10.05
N ALA A 176 -15.21 -11.06 -10.98
CA ALA A 176 -15.17 -12.42 -11.55
C ALA A 176 -14.39 -13.41 -10.69
N ASP A 177 -13.61 -12.92 -9.71
CA ASP A 177 -12.79 -13.71 -8.80
C ASP A 177 -13.00 -13.27 -7.35
N TRP A 178 -13.53 -14.19 -6.52
CA TRP A 178 -13.89 -13.86 -5.15
C TRP A 178 -12.71 -13.40 -4.27
N PRO A 179 -11.50 -14.00 -4.30
CA PRO A 179 -10.33 -13.49 -3.61
C PRO A 179 -10.01 -12.05 -3.97
N THR A 180 -9.98 -11.70 -5.25
CA THR A 180 -9.77 -10.34 -5.75
C THR A 180 -10.88 -9.39 -5.30
N ALA A 181 -12.14 -9.81 -5.40
CA ALA A 181 -13.28 -9.01 -4.96
C ALA A 181 -13.18 -8.66 -3.47
N LYS A 182 -12.94 -9.66 -2.63
CA LYS A 182 -12.76 -9.48 -1.19
C LYS A 182 -11.57 -8.56 -0.87
N LEU A 183 -10.47 -8.71 -1.58
CA LEU A 183 -9.28 -7.87 -1.40
C LEU A 183 -9.58 -6.40 -1.70
N LEU A 184 -10.14 -6.11 -2.89
CA LEU A 184 -10.39 -4.73 -3.31
C LEU A 184 -11.48 -4.05 -2.48
N MET A 185 -12.57 -4.75 -2.14
CA MET A 185 -13.60 -4.21 -1.25
C MET A 185 -13.01 -3.85 0.13
N ARG A 186 -12.17 -4.72 0.70
CA ARG A 186 -11.52 -4.46 1.99
C ARG A 186 -10.53 -3.30 1.93
N GLU A 187 -9.71 -3.22 0.89
CA GLU A 187 -8.75 -2.13 0.75
C GLU A 187 -9.45 -0.80 0.47
N TYR A 188 -10.49 -0.80 -0.37
CA TYR A 188 -11.32 0.38 -0.58
C TYR A 188 -11.98 0.88 0.72
N ALA A 189 -12.60 -0.02 1.49
CA ALA A 189 -13.21 0.33 2.77
C ALA A 189 -12.19 0.94 3.74
N LYS A 190 -11.00 0.34 3.88
CA LYS A 190 -9.91 0.89 4.70
C LYS A 190 -9.43 2.25 4.18
N TYR A 191 -9.28 2.40 2.86
CA TYR A 191 -8.87 3.66 2.24
C TYR A 191 -9.86 4.78 2.56
N ILE A 192 -11.17 4.53 2.41
CA ILE A 192 -12.21 5.53 2.71
C ILE A 192 -12.23 5.89 4.20
N LEU A 193 -12.12 4.90 5.09
CA LEU A 193 -12.03 5.16 6.54
C LEU A 193 -10.85 6.08 6.85
N VAL A 194 -9.66 5.77 6.36
CA VAL A 194 -8.48 6.61 6.59
C VAL A 194 -8.69 8.02 6.02
N ARG A 195 -9.26 8.12 4.82
CA ARG A 195 -9.52 9.41 4.17
C ARG A 195 -10.51 10.27 4.97
N LEU A 196 -11.61 9.69 5.44
CA LEU A 196 -12.63 10.41 6.22
C LEU A 196 -12.10 10.83 7.60
N PHE A 197 -11.43 9.92 8.33
CA PHE A 197 -10.83 10.28 9.62
C PHE A 197 -9.64 11.24 9.48
N SER A 198 -9.04 11.31 8.31
CA SER A 198 -8.01 12.31 8.01
C SER A 198 -8.57 13.71 7.83
N LEU A 199 -9.81 13.84 7.37
CA LEU A 199 -10.48 15.12 7.22
C LEU A 199 -11.00 15.67 8.56
N SER A 200 -11.27 14.79 9.54
CA SER A 200 -11.78 15.19 10.86
C SER A 200 -10.69 15.52 11.89
N ALA A 201 -9.42 15.25 11.61
CA ALA A 201 -8.29 15.52 12.51
C ALA A 201 -7.37 16.66 11.99
N GLY A 202 -7.88 17.50 11.11
CA GLY A 202 -7.21 18.64 10.49
C GLY A 202 -7.61 19.97 11.10
N ASP A 203 -7.80 20.03 12.45
CA ASP A 203 -7.89 21.27 13.26
C ASP A 203 -6.81 21.27 14.33
#